data_8760c050f2a499e90069b2ed71fac7e0
#
_entry.id   8760c050f2a499e90069b2ed71fac7e0
#
_cell.length_a   1.000
_cell.length_b   1.000
_cell.length_c   1.000
_cell.angle_alpha   90.00
_cell.angle_beta   90.00
_cell.angle_gamma   90.00
#
_symmetry.space_group_name_H-M   'P 1'
#
loop_
_entity.id
_entity.type
_entity.pdbx_description
1 polymer ?
#
loop_
_entity_poly.entity_id
_entity_poly.type
_entity_poly.pdbx_seq_one_letter_code
_entity_poly.pdbx_strand_id
1 'polypeptide(L)'
;MYKSNIFRPTFIALNVAVMCAGTQASMVRNDVDYQYFRDFAENKGQFFIGAKNIPIFDKQGKSVGTMLPNLPMPDLHVASRVSGVATLFNPQYIASVKHNGGYGSVQFGENSNNPDSHHFDYLITDRNNHDKYDFHSPRLHKLVTEVTPIPLNNIAFDNNRKTGPKNGAFLDKERYPYFVRVGSGRQYLRSKDGKEKTSLTSAYNYLTGGTPLKPNSSMDNWVLFSGDLYETLGTYGLPGDSGSPLLAYDAKEQRWVLAGVLSTFNGYDGKNNIYTIIQPDSIHRAFENDEMTVSLNGSTYSWQNQGVGKSILQSSNQAVEIPVTNVNVASKD
;
A
#
# COMPACT_ATOMS: atom_id res chain seq x y z
N MET A 1 -39.13 39.94 24.69
CA MET A 1 -39.15 39.03 23.52
C MET A 1 -37.80 39.08 22.85
N TYR A 2 -36.90 38.14 23.17
CA TYR A 2 -35.59 38.02 22.52
C TYR A 2 -35.68 36.90 21.48
N LYS A 3 -35.47 37.22 20.21
CA LYS A 3 -35.35 36.22 19.12
C LYS A 3 -33.90 35.80 19.06
N SER A 4 -33.62 34.52 19.37
CA SER A 4 -32.32 33.88 19.16
C SER A 4 -32.20 33.46 17.72
N ASN A 5 -31.24 34.03 17.01
CA ASN A 5 -30.82 33.60 15.69
C ASN A 5 -29.90 32.36 15.87
N ILE A 6 -30.42 31.20 15.47
CA ILE A 6 -29.63 29.97 15.40
C ILE A 6 -28.88 29.98 14.04
N PHE A 7 -27.58 30.22 14.11
CA PHE A 7 -26.68 30.01 12.99
C PHE A 7 -26.55 28.50 12.72
N ARG A 8 -27.10 28.05 11.60
CA ARG A 8 -26.83 26.70 11.09
C ARG A 8 -25.55 26.77 10.25
N PRO A 9 -24.48 26.03 10.55
CA PRO A 9 -23.35 25.93 9.66
C PRO A 9 -23.77 25.06 8.44
N THR A 10 -23.81 25.69 7.28
CA THR A 10 -23.96 25.01 6.00
C THR A 10 -22.62 24.36 5.67
N PHE A 11 -22.54 23.04 5.78
CA PHE A 11 -21.41 22.26 5.26
C PHE A 11 -21.48 22.34 3.74
N ILE A 12 -20.62 23.15 3.14
CA ILE A 12 -20.34 23.13 1.71
C ILE A 12 -19.46 21.90 1.47
N ALA A 13 -20.06 20.81 0.98
CA ALA A 13 -19.31 19.71 0.43
C ALA A 13 -18.68 20.17 -0.88
N LEU A 14 -17.41 20.55 -0.82
CA LEU A 14 -16.61 20.86 -1.99
C LEU A 14 -16.29 19.55 -2.72
N ASN A 15 -17.11 19.18 -3.69
CA ASN A 15 -16.79 18.17 -4.66
C ASN A 15 -15.69 18.69 -5.57
N VAL A 16 -14.43 18.42 -5.22
CA VAL A 16 -13.31 18.62 -6.12
C VAL A 16 -13.34 17.49 -7.13
N ALA A 17 -13.92 17.75 -8.29
CA ALA A 17 -13.71 16.92 -9.47
C ALA A 17 -12.22 17.01 -9.82
N VAL A 18 -11.44 16.00 -9.43
CA VAL A 18 -10.06 15.86 -9.85
C VAL A 18 -10.07 15.51 -11.33
N MET A 19 -9.93 16.54 -12.16
CA MET A 19 -9.56 16.34 -13.56
C MET A 19 -8.21 15.62 -13.58
N CYS A 20 -8.14 14.47 -14.22
CA CYS A 20 -6.91 13.73 -14.52
C CYS A 20 -6.04 14.52 -15.51
N ALA A 21 -5.46 15.61 -15.07
CA ALA A 21 -4.41 16.31 -15.77
C ALA A 21 -3.09 15.89 -15.15
N GLY A 22 -2.40 14.92 -15.78
CA GLY A 22 -1.03 14.53 -15.48
C GLY A 22 -0.84 14.03 -14.04
N THR A 23 -0.93 12.74 -13.79
CA THR A 23 -0.70 12.11 -12.48
C THR A 23 0.64 12.55 -11.92
N GLN A 24 0.61 13.40 -10.89
CA GLN A 24 1.75 13.69 -10.04
C GLN A 24 1.82 12.56 -9.01
N ALA A 25 3.04 12.09 -8.66
CA ALA A 25 3.09 10.96 -7.77
C ALA A 25 4.00 11.16 -6.56
N SER A 26 5.32 11.01 -6.68
CA SER A 26 6.18 11.06 -5.51
C SER A 26 7.15 12.23 -5.53
N MET A 27 7.43 12.79 -4.36
CA MET A 27 8.47 13.78 -4.13
C MET A 27 9.67 13.11 -3.49
N VAL A 28 10.85 13.36 -4.03
CA VAL A 28 12.13 12.89 -3.50
C VAL A 28 13.13 14.04 -3.37
N ARG A 29 14.14 13.87 -2.54
CA ARG A 29 15.24 14.86 -2.41
C ARG A 29 16.07 14.92 -3.68
N ASN A 30 16.53 16.10 -4.06
CA ASN A 30 17.24 16.32 -5.33
C ASN A 30 18.75 16.06 -5.29
N ASP A 31 19.36 15.99 -4.12
CA ASP A 31 20.78 15.81 -3.93
C ASP A 31 21.25 14.33 -3.99
N VAL A 32 20.31 13.39 -3.90
CA VAL A 32 20.54 11.96 -4.10
C VAL A 32 20.17 11.57 -5.52
N ASP A 33 20.90 10.62 -6.12
CA ASP A 33 20.56 10.13 -7.44
C ASP A 33 19.18 9.46 -7.41
N TYR A 34 18.35 9.82 -8.38
CA TYR A 34 17.00 9.29 -8.52
C TYR A 34 16.98 7.75 -8.71
N GLN A 35 18.04 7.18 -9.26
CA GLN A 35 18.16 5.74 -9.47
C GLN A 35 18.07 4.96 -8.15
N TYR A 36 18.55 5.50 -7.03
CA TYR A 36 18.39 4.86 -5.72
C TYR A 36 16.92 4.64 -5.33
N PHE A 37 16.05 5.59 -5.62
CA PHE A 37 14.62 5.50 -5.28
C PHE A 37 13.89 4.49 -6.16
N ARG A 38 14.34 4.33 -7.41
CA ARG A 38 13.83 3.30 -8.33
C ARG A 38 14.31 1.92 -7.92
N ASP A 39 15.60 1.76 -7.73
CA ASP A 39 16.20 0.48 -7.36
C ASP A 39 15.63 -0.01 -6.03
N PHE A 40 15.40 0.92 -5.08
CA PHE A 40 14.70 0.61 -3.82
C PHE A 40 13.31 0.04 -4.09
N ALA A 41 12.48 0.73 -4.86
CA ALA A 41 11.10 0.31 -5.12
C ALA A 41 10.99 -0.98 -5.93
N GLU A 42 12.01 -1.32 -6.71
CA GLU A 42 12.05 -2.48 -7.59
C GLU A 42 12.91 -3.64 -7.04
N ASN A 43 13.41 -3.55 -5.79
CA ASN A 43 14.32 -4.52 -5.18
C ASN A 43 15.57 -4.82 -6.04
N LYS A 44 16.11 -3.80 -6.70
CA LYS A 44 17.27 -3.93 -7.60
C LYS A 44 18.59 -3.50 -6.99
N GLY A 45 19.67 -4.00 -7.56
CA GLY A 45 21.02 -3.64 -7.17
C GLY A 45 21.28 -3.93 -5.70
N GLN A 46 21.77 -2.94 -4.96
CA GLN A 46 22.03 -3.08 -3.51
C GLN A 46 20.77 -3.24 -2.64
N PHE A 47 19.57 -3.02 -3.21
CA PHE A 47 18.29 -3.14 -2.52
C PHE A 47 17.60 -4.49 -2.75
N PHE A 48 18.37 -5.55 -2.97
CA PHE A 48 17.81 -6.90 -3.09
C PHE A 48 17.06 -7.31 -1.80
N ILE A 49 16.07 -8.17 -1.92
CA ILE A 49 15.24 -8.64 -0.81
C ILE A 49 16.14 -9.23 0.30
N GLY A 50 15.96 -8.76 1.54
CA GLY A 50 16.78 -9.17 2.69
C GLY A 50 18.07 -8.37 2.88
N ALA A 51 18.46 -7.49 1.97
CA ALA A 51 19.62 -6.60 2.14
C ALA A 51 19.48 -5.73 3.41
N LYS A 52 20.60 -5.45 4.08
CA LYS A 52 20.63 -4.66 5.32
C LYS A 52 21.74 -3.63 5.26
N ASN A 53 21.63 -2.60 6.09
CA ASN A 53 22.70 -1.62 6.30
C ASN A 53 23.20 -0.99 4.98
N ILE A 54 22.27 -0.59 4.11
CA ILE A 54 22.56 -0.14 2.76
C ILE A 54 23.02 1.32 2.78
N PRO A 55 24.29 1.63 2.46
CA PRO A 55 24.80 3.00 2.46
C PRO A 55 24.24 3.79 1.28
N ILE A 56 23.87 5.05 1.53
CA ILE A 56 23.41 5.98 0.52
C ILE A 56 24.32 7.18 0.44
N PHE A 57 24.62 7.58 -0.79
CA PHE A 57 25.50 8.71 -1.08
C PHE A 57 24.75 9.77 -1.90
N ASP A 58 25.10 11.03 -1.67
CA ASP A 58 24.64 12.11 -2.52
C ASP A 58 25.40 12.13 -3.86
N LYS A 59 24.98 13.01 -4.77
CA LYS A 59 25.61 13.18 -6.09
C LYS A 59 27.07 13.62 -6.04
N GLN A 60 27.56 14.07 -4.89
CA GLN A 60 28.94 14.46 -4.64
C GLN A 60 29.74 13.33 -3.99
N GLY A 61 29.13 12.15 -3.76
CA GLY A 61 29.77 11.01 -3.13
C GLY A 61 29.85 11.09 -1.61
N LYS A 62 29.20 12.05 -0.98
CA LYS A 62 29.12 12.17 0.48
C LYS A 62 28.02 11.27 1.02
N SER A 63 28.31 10.51 2.08
CA SER A 63 27.29 9.70 2.75
C SER A 63 26.16 10.57 3.32
N VAL A 64 24.93 10.19 3.01
CA VAL A 64 23.71 10.82 3.53
C VAL A 64 22.99 9.93 4.55
N GLY A 65 23.53 8.73 4.82
CA GLY A 65 23.02 7.81 5.81
C GLY A 65 22.98 6.37 5.33
N THR A 66 22.37 5.53 6.16
CA THR A 66 22.22 4.09 5.90
C THR A 66 20.74 3.73 5.93
N MET A 67 20.27 3.06 4.89
CA MET A 67 18.93 2.48 4.86
C MET A 67 18.91 1.15 5.62
N LEU A 68 17.78 0.87 6.25
CA LEU A 68 17.48 -0.42 6.91
C LEU A 68 18.58 -0.87 7.89
N PRO A 69 18.93 -0.08 8.90
CA PRO A 69 19.96 -0.45 9.87
C PRO A 69 19.54 -1.74 10.61
N ASN A 70 20.26 -2.83 10.36
CA ASN A 70 20.02 -4.19 10.85
C ASN A 70 18.66 -4.82 10.48
N LEU A 71 17.89 -4.18 9.63
CA LEU A 71 16.59 -4.66 9.18
C LEU A 71 16.68 -5.19 7.73
N PRO A 72 15.99 -6.28 7.41
CA PRO A 72 16.00 -6.82 6.05
C PRO A 72 15.17 -5.94 5.11
N MET A 73 15.62 -5.76 3.87
CA MET A 73 14.85 -5.14 2.80
C MET A 73 13.58 -5.96 2.54
N PRO A 74 12.38 -5.34 2.55
CA PRO A 74 11.14 -6.04 2.21
C PRO A 74 11.08 -6.44 0.74
N ASP A 75 10.22 -7.41 0.44
CA ASP A 75 9.80 -7.68 -0.92
C ASP A 75 8.75 -6.63 -1.35
N LEU A 76 9.15 -5.69 -2.20
CA LEU A 76 8.30 -4.62 -2.72
C LEU A 76 7.57 -5.00 -4.02
N HIS A 77 7.81 -6.21 -4.55
CA HIS A 77 7.06 -6.74 -5.69
C HIS A 77 5.57 -6.94 -5.41
N VAL A 78 5.18 -6.87 -4.12
CA VAL A 78 3.77 -6.83 -3.68
C VAL A 78 3.03 -5.55 -4.07
N ALA A 79 3.74 -4.47 -4.39
CA ALA A 79 3.13 -3.24 -4.88
C ALA A 79 2.76 -3.40 -6.37
N SER A 80 1.52 -3.06 -6.71
CA SER A 80 1.08 -3.08 -8.10
C SER A 80 1.92 -2.12 -8.96
N ARG A 81 2.34 -2.59 -10.09
CA ARG A 81 3.22 -1.92 -11.02
C ARG A 81 2.46 -0.98 -11.95
N VAL A 82 1.28 -1.37 -12.39
CA VAL A 82 0.40 -0.48 -13.14
C VAL A 82 -0.21 0.50 -12.17
N SER A 83 0.28 1.71 -12.18
CA SER A 83 -0.16 2.84 -11.36
C SER A 83 0.18 2.82 -9.85
N GLY A 84 0.88 1.81 -9.31
CA GLY A 84 1.35 1.77 -7.91
C GLY A 84 0.29 1.93 -6.83
N VAL A 85 -0.96 1.66 -7.17
CA VAL A 85 -2.15 2.05 -6.40
C VAL A 85 -2.74 0.93 -5.57
N ALA A 86 -2.09 -0.21 -5.53
CA ALA A 86 -2.61 -1.37 -4.82
C ALA A 86 -1.46 -2.26 -4.30
N THR A 87 -1.75 -2.99 -3.24
CA THR A 87 -0.78 -3.87 -2.58
C THR A 87 -1.38 -5.23 -2.35
N LEU A 88 -0.68 -6.28 -2.75
CA LEU A 88 -1.08 -7.66 -2.55
C LEU A 88 -0.87 -8.05 -1.08
N PHE A 89 -1.93 -8.33 -0.35
CA PHE A 89 -1.88 -8.82 1.03
C PHE A 89 -2.42 -10.24 1.21
N ASN A 90 -3.11 -10.73 0.20
CA ASN A 90 -3.61 -12.10 0.09
C ASN A 90 -3.48 -12.52 -1.38
N PRO A 91 -3.24 -13.78 -1.72
CA PRO A 91 -3.06 -14.19 -3.11
C PRO A 91 -4.18 -13.79 -4.07
N GLN A 92 -5.36 -13.46 -3.57
CA GLN A 92 -6.51 -13.05 -4.38
C GLN A 92 -7.07 -11.66 -4.02
N TYR A 93 -6.50 -10.98 -3.01
CA TYR A 93 -6.98 -9.68 -2.57
C TYR A 93 -5.87 -8.66 -2.47
N ILE A 94 -6.22 -7.45 -2.83
CA ILE A 94 -5.36 -6.28 -2.75
C ILE A 94 -5.94 -5.24 -1.81
N ALA A 95 -5.10 -4.38 -1.29
CA ALA A 95 -5.47 -3.21 -0.50
C ALA A 95 -5.24 -1.94 -1.31
N SER A 96 -6.19 -1.02 -1.31
CA SER A 96 -6.09 0.29 -1.91
C SER A 96 -7.10 1.27 -1.31
N VAL A 97 -7.18 2.49 -1.83
CA VAL A 97 -8.16 3.50 -1.43
C VAL A 97 -9.37 3.51 -2.34
N LYS A 98 -10.55 3.72 -1.75
CA LYS A 98 -11.83 3.67 -2.45
C LYS A 98 -11.97 4.74 -3.55
N HIS A 99 -11.44 5.95 -3.31
CA HIS A 99 -11.53 7.02 -4.30
C HIS A 99 -10.72 6.74 -5.59
N ASN A 100 -9.82 5.76 -5.56
CA ASN A 100 -9.03 5.35 -6.71
C ASN A 100 -9.71 4.20 -7.49
N GLY A 101 -10.99 4.33 -7.77
CA GLY A 101 -11.82 3.29 -8.36
C GLY A 101 -11.64 3.06 -9.86
N GLY A 102 -10.75 3.78 -10.54
CA GLY A 102 -10.67 3.79 -12.00
C GLY A 102 -9.87 2.65 -12.64
N TYR A 103 -9.06 1.90 -11.89
CA TYR A 103 -8.26 0.80 -12.44
C TYR A 103 -9.08 -0.49 -12.57
N GLY A 104 -8.90 -1.21 -13.68
CA GLY A 104 -9.59 -2.48 -13.97
C GLY A 104 -8.71 -3.72 -13.77
N SER A 105 -7.40 -3.54 -13.70
CA SER A 105 -6.41 -4.62 -13.51
C SER A 105 -5.21 -4.15 -12.72
N VAL A 106 -4.46 -5.11 -12.19
CA VAL A 106 -3.19 -4.90 -11.51
C VAL A 106 -2.17 -5.96 -11.99
N GLN A 107 -0.89 -5.67 -11.81
CA GLN A 107 0.22 -6.56 -12.13
C GLN A 107 1.21 -6.55 -10.96
N PHE A 108 1.95 -7.65 -10.76
CA PHE A 108 2.93 -7.79 -9.68
C PHE A 108 4.25 -8.38 -10.21
N GLY A 109 5.26 -8.44 -9.32
CA GLY A 109 6.53 -9.13 -9.59
C GLY A 109 7.63 -8.25 -10.16
N GLU A 110 8.72 -8.87 -10.57
CA GLU A 110 9.89 -8.20 -11.11
C GLU A 110 9.65 -7.57 -12.48
N ASN A 111 10.45 -6.55 -12.79
CA ASN A 111 10.61 -5.99 -14.14
C ASN A 111 9.36 -5.44 -14.82
N SER A 112 8.64 -4.59 -14.11
CA SER A 112 7.53 -3.83 -14.69
C SER A 112 7.86 -3.12 -16.00
N ASN A 113 9.11 -2.78 -16.17
CA ASN A 113 9.56 -1.90 -17.24
C ASN A 113 10.35 -2.62 -18.32
N ASN A 114 10.47 -3.93 -18.24
CA ASN A 114 11.02 -4.71 -19.32
C ASN A 114 9.86 -5.17 -20.22
N PRO A 115 9.76 -4.65 -21.46
CA PRO A 115 8.70 -5.05 -22.39
C PRO A 115 8.78 -6.54 -22.76
N ASP A 116 9.95 -7.17 -22.58
CA ASP A 116 10.15 -8.60 -22.84
C ASP A 116 9.79 -9.49 -21.66
N SER A 117 9.44 -8.91 -20.50
CA SER A 117 8.98 -9.66 -19.34
C SER A 117 7.52 -10.05 -19.48
N HIS A 118 7.22 -11.32 -19.27
CA HIS A 118 5.84 -11.77 -19.17
C HIS A 118 5.21 -11.26 -17.86
N HIS A 119 4.11 -10.56 -18.01
CA HIS A 119 3.30 -10.08 -16.87
C HIS A 119 1.93 -10.70 -16.94
N PHE A 120 1.41 -11.06 -15.75
CA PHE A 120 0.04 -11.48 -15.64
C PHE A 120 -0.83 -10.28 -15.25
N ASP A 121 -1.88 -10.05 -16.05
CA ASP A 121 -2.93 -9.13 -15.68
C ASP A 121 -3.92 -9.80 -14.74
N TYR A 122 -4.15 -9.17 -13.61
CA TYR A 122 -5.13 -9.59 -12.62
C TYR A 122 -6.31 -8.64 -12.66
N LEU A 123 -7.42 -9.09 -13.23
CA LEU A 123 -8.64 -8.28 -13.36
C LEU A 123 -9.33 -8.13 -12.01
N ILE A 124 -9.89 -6.96 -11.78
CA ILE A 124 -10.70 -6.68 -10.59
C ILE A 124 -12.10 -7.22 -10.82
N THR A 125 -12.53 -8.16 -9.98
CA THR A 125 -13.90 -8.75 -10.07
C THR A 125 -14.86 -8.17 -9.07
N ASP A 126 -14.37 -7.76 -7.91
CA ASP A 126 -15.12 -7.07 -6.88
C ASP A 126 -14.24 -6.01 -6.21
N ARG A 127 -14.84 -4.91 -5.81
CA ARG A 127 -14.09 -3.81 -5.19
C ARG A 127 -14.09 -3.85 -3.67
N ASN A 128 -15.07 -4.46 -3.04
CA ASN A 128 -15.22 -4.54 -1.59
C ASN A 128 -14.96 -3.19 -0.91
N ASN A 129 -15.70 -2.17 -1.36
CA ASN A 129 -15.56 -0.81 -0.85
C ASN A 129 -16.00 -0.75 0.63
N HIS A 130 -15.18 -0.14 1.47
CA HIS A 130 -15.58 0.15 2.83
C HIS A 130 -16.64 1.25 2.88
N ASP A 131 -17.70 1.07 3.69
CA ASP A 131 -18.84 2.00 3.75
C ASP A 131 -18.42 3.39 4.25
N LYS A 132 -17.57 3.43 5.27
CA LYS A 132 -17.23 4.63 6.03
C LYS A 132 -15.88 5.22 5.66
N TYR A 133 -14.86 4.37 5.45
CA TYR A 133 -13.48 4.82 5.27
C TYR A 133 -13.07 4.81 3.80
N ASP A 134 -12.05 5.59 3.47
CA ASP A 134 -11.44 5.60 2.16
C ASP A 134 -10.48 4.42 2.01
N PHE A 135 -11.08 3.25 1.91
CA PHE A 135 -10.42 1.96 1.79
C PHE A 135 -11.27 1.01 0.96
N HIS A 136 -10.63 0.17 0.19
CA HIS A 136 -11.24 -1.00 -0.43
C HIS A 136 -10.26 -2.18 -0.49
N SER A 137 -10.81 -3.38 -0.59
CA SER A 137 -10.07 -4.63 -0.69
C SER A 137 -10.51 -5.42 -1.93
N PRO A 138 -10.14 -4.96 -3.13
CA PRO A 138 -10.55 -5.61 -4.37
C PRO A 138 -10.14 -7.06 -4.45
N ARG A 139 -11.06 -7.88 -4.97
CA ARG A 139 -10.79 -9.27 -5.32
C ARG A 139 -10.29 -9.37 -6.75
N LEU A 140 -9.31 -10.24 -6.95
CA LEU A 140 -8.75 -10.57 -8.26
C LEU A 140 -9.45 -11.78 -8.87
N HIS A 141 -9.54 -11.85 -10.20
CA HIS A 141 -10.20 -12.95 -10.91
C HIS A 141 -9.47 -14.29 -10.81
N LYS A 142 -8.19 -14.27 -10.43
CA LYS A 142 -7.33 -15.46 -10.22
C LYS A 142 -6.31 -15.18 -9.13
N LEU A 143 -5.67 -16.24 -8.64
CA LEU A 143 -4.62 -16.14 -7.64
C LEU A 143 -3.33 -15.58 -8.23
N VAL A 144 -2.65 -14.72 -7.46
CA VAL A 144 -1.29 -14.28 -7.72
C VAL A 144 -0.34 -15.34 -7.17
N THR A 145 0.55 -15.87 -7.98
CA THR A 145 1.46 -16.95 -7.63
C THR A 145 2.93 -16.57 -7.71
N GLU A 146 3.26 -15.50 -8.42
CA GLU A 146 4.63 -15.03 -8.64
C GLU A 146 5.20 -14.19 -7.50
N VAL A 147 4.34 -13.73 -6.59
CA VAL A 147 4.72 -12.86 -5.46
C VAL A 147 4.07 -13.36 -4.17
N THR A 148 4.85 -13.42 -3.11
CA THR A 148 4.32 -13.72 -1.77
C THR A 148 3.60 -12.50 -1.21
N PRO A 149 2.31 -12.59 -0.84
CA PRO A 149 1.58 -11.47 -0.27
C PRO A 149 2.22 -10.94 1.01
N ILE A 150 2.18 -9.62 1.19
CA ILE A 150 2.63 -9.01 2.44
C ILE A 150 1.62 -9.26 3.56
N PRO A 151 2.02 -9.75 4.74
CA PRO A 151 1.09 -9.96 5.83
C PRO A 151 0.50 -8.65 6.35
N LEU A 152 -0.72 -8.73 6.85
CA LEU A 152 -1.37 -7.65 7.58
C LEU A 152 -0.85 -7.57 9.03
N ASN A 153 -0.96 -6.39 9.60
CA ASN A 153 -0.64 -6.19 11.01
C ASN A 153 -1.81 -6.62 11.90
N ASN A 154 -1.53 -7.40 12.95
CA ASN A 154 -2.54 -7.85 13.91
C ASN A 154 -3.12 -6.70 14.76
N ILE A 155 -2.42 -5.57 14.90
CA ILE A 155 -2.95 -4.39 15.61
C ILE A 155 -4.10 -3.74 14.84
N ALA A 156 -4.09 -3.80 13.52
CA ALA A 156 -5.22 -3.35 12.73
C ALA A 156 -6.52 -4.10 13.12
N PHE A 157 -6.39 -5.26 13.76
CA PHE A 157 -7.50 -6.10 14.21
C PHE A 157 -7.92 -5.87 15.68
N ASP A 158 -7.19 -5.05 16.44
CA ASP A 158 -7.57 -4.70 17.81
C ASP A 158 -8.20 -3.30 17.86
N ASN A 159 -9.44 -3.19 17.41
CA ASN A 159 -10.25 -1.97 17.50
C ASN A 159 -10.76 -1.69 18.91
N ASN A 160 -10.26 -2.41 19.92
CA ASN A 160 -10.68 -2.17 21.27
C ASN A 160 -10.03 -0.89 21.81
N ARG A 161 -10.78 0.22 21.82
CA ARG A 161 -10.35 1.51 22.38
C ARG A 161 -9.85 1.44 23.82
N LYS A 162 -10.17 0.36 24.55
CA LYS A 162 -9.72 0.15 25.93
C LYS A 162 -8.40 -0.58 26.03
N THR A 163 -8.06 -1.40 25.04
CA THR A 163 -6.85 -2.25 25.01
C THR A 163 -5.87 -1.89 23.89
N GLY A 164 -6.30 -1.07 22.92
CA GLY A 164 -5.46 -0.57 21.85
C GLY A 164 -4.28 0.27 22.35
N PRO A 165 -3.24 0.47 21.54
CA PRO A 165 -2.06 1.21 21.95
C PRO A 165 -2.44 2.62 22.39
N LYS A 166 -2.07 2.98 23.62
CA LYS A 166 -2.42 4.27 24.23
C LYS A 166 -2.00 5.50 23.41
N ASN A 167 -1.09 5.33 22.46
CA ASN A 167 -0.52 6.39 21.64
C ASN A 167 -0.93 6.29 20.15
N GLY A 168 -1.91 5.44 19.80
CA GLY A 168 -2.34 5.22 18.43
C GLY A 168 -1.51 4.16 17.70
N ALA A 169 -2.12 3.56 16.66
CA ALA A 169 -1.47 2.55 15.84
C ALA A 169 -0.25 3.12 15.13
N PHE A 170 0.84 2.36 15.08
CA PHE A 170 2.11 2.69 14.43
C PHE A 170 2.92 3.85 15.03
N LEU A 171 2.56 4.41 16.19
CA LEU A 171 3.34 5.44 16.90
C LEU A 171 4.33 4.86 17.92
N ASP A 172 4.21 3.59 18.25
CA ASP A 172 5.14 2.85 19.10
C ASP A 172 6.46 2.58 18.32
N LYS A 173 7.49 3.35 18.63
CA LYS A 173 8.79 3.26 17.96
C LYS A 173 9.60 2.01 18.32
N GLU A 174 9.31 1.37 19.45
CA GLU A 174 9.96 0.12 19.83
C GLU A 174 9.39 -1.03 19.00
N ARG A 175 8.09 -1.03 18.80
CA ARG A 175 7.44 -2.04 17.98
C ARG A 175 7.59 -1.77 16.48
N TYR A 176 7.47 -0.50 16.04
CA TYR A 176 7.57 -0.08 14.63
C TYR A 176 8.74 0.89 14.42
N PRO A 177 9.98 0.38 14.49
CA PRO A 177 11.17 1.24 14.41
C PRO A 177 11.40 1.79 13.01
N TYR A 178 10.83 1.20 11.97
CA TYR A 178 11.11 1.57 10.60
C TYR A 178 9.89 1.43 9.69
N PHE A 179 9.80 2.36 8.75
CA PHE A 179 8.76 2.37 7.73
C PHE A 179 9.39 2.55 6.35
N VAL A 180 8.75 1.97 5.35
CA VAL A 180 9.03 2.22 3.94
C VAL A 180 7.75 2.45 3.18
N ARG A 181 7.83 3.19 2.09
CA ARG A 181 6.73 3.41 1.17
C ARG A 181 7.15 3.18 -0.28
N VAL A 182 6.18 2.90 -1.13
CA VAL A 182 6.33 2.88 -2.57
C VAL A 182 5.23 3.76 -3.16
N GLY A 183 5.51 4.45 -4.24
CA GLY A 183 4.55 5.20 -5.03
C GLY A 183 4.84 5.04 -6.51
N SER A 184 4.03 5.63 -7.36
CA SER A 184 4.16 5.52 -8.81
C SER A 184 3.93 6.84 -9.54
N GLY A 185 4.15 6.85 -10.85
CA GLY A 185 3.88 7.98 -11.71
C GLY A 185 5.02 8.98 -11.78
N ARG A 186 4.69 10.25 -12.07
CA ARG A 186 5.69 11.29 -12.30
C ARG A 186 6.41 11.68 -11.03
N GLN A 187 7.74 11.67 -11.06
CA GLN A 187 8.58 12.03 -9.95
C GLN A 187 8.91 13.53 -9.93
N TYR A 188 9.02 14.05 -8.70
CA TYR A 188 9.48 15.41 -8.46
C TYR A 188 10.70 15.39 -7.55
N LEU A 189 11.71 16.15 -7.97
CA LEU A 189 12.87 16.46 -7.15
C LEU A 189 12.62 17.75 -6.39
N ARG A 190 12.98 17.80 -5.11
CA ARG A 190 12.90 19.01 -4.29
C ARG A 190 14.24 19.35 -3.68
N SER A 191 14.65 20.62 -3.78
CA SER A 191 15.85 21.14 -3.10
C SER A 191 15.67 21.18 -1.59
N LYS A 192 16.78 21.17 -0.85
CA LYS A 192 16.79 21.18 0.61
C LYS A 192 16.14 22.44 1.20
N ASP A 193 16.34 23.58 0.57
CA ASP A 193 15.71 24.84 0.96
C ASP A 193 14.24 24.93 0.53
N GLY A 194 13.76 23.92 -0.20
CA GLY A 194 12.36 23.81 -0.67
C GLY A 194 11.98 24.77 -1.79
N LYS A 195 12.92 25.56 -2.32
CA LYS A 195 12.63 26.56 -3.35
C LYS A 195 12.53 25.97 -4.75
N GLU A 196 13.31 24.92 -5.03
CA GLU A 196 13.31 24.28 -6.33
C GLU A 196 12.46 23.01 -6.31
N LYS A 197 11.60 22.89 -7.30
CA LYS A 197 10.81 21.68 -7.59
C LYS A 197 10.93 21.38 -9.07
N THR A 198 11.58 20.28 -9.40
CA THR A 198 11.79 19.84 -10.78
C THR A 198 11.04 18.54 -11.05
N SER A 199 10.32 18.46 -12.16
CA SER A 199 9.65 17.24 -12.61
C SER A 199 10.60 16.37 -13.41
N LEU A 200 10.64 15.06 -13.12
CA LEU A 200 11.32 14.07 -13.93
C LEU A 200 10.33 13.44 -14.91
N THR A 201 10.29 13.95 -16.13
CA THR A 201 9.36 13.47 -17.17
C THR A 201 9.66 12.03 -17.62
N SER A 202 10.92 11.60 -17.56
CA SER A 202 11.37 10.24 -17.90
C SER A 202 11.01 9.18 -16.87
N ALA A 203 10.58 9.60 -15.68
CA ALA A 203 10.22 8.70 -14.58
C ALA A 203 8.75 8.25 -14.59
N TYR A 204 8.03 8.60 -15.62
CA TYR A 204 6.64 8.19 -15.78
C TYR A 204 6.54 6.67 -15.94
N ASN A 205 5.61 6.05 -15.18
CA ASN A 205 5.37 4.60 -15.12
C ASN A 205 6.39 3.76 -14.34
N TYR A 206 7.26 4.38 -13.55
CA TYR A 206 8.16 3.66 -12.66
C TYR A 206 7.71 3.75 -11.20
N LEU A 207 7.95 2.70 -10.43
CA LEU A 207 7.82 2.77 -8.99
C LEU A 207 8.96 3.59 -8.39
N THR A 208 8.66 4.28 -7.31
CA THR A 208 9.59 5.05 -6.50
C THR A 208 9.37 4.71 -5.05
N GLY A 209 10.42 4.35 -4.34
CA GLY A 209 10.32 3.97 -2.94
C GLY A 209 11.40 4.60 -2.08
N GLY A 210 11.22 4.50 -0.79
CA GLY A 210 12.15 5.00 0.20
C GLY A 210 11.54 5.13 1.58
N THR A 211 12.16 5.96 2.42
CA THR A 211 11.68 6.26 3.77
C THR A 211 10.56 7.31 3.69
N PRO A 212 9.35 7.04 4.21
CA PRO A 212 8.33 8.07 4.33
C PRO A 212 8.76 9.14 5.34
N LEU A 213 8.01 10.23 5.40
CA LEU A 213 8.09 11.17 6.50
C LEU A 213 7.89 10.45 7.85
N LYS A 214 8.08 11.12 8.98
CA LYS A 214 7.97 10.48 10.30
C LYS A 214 6.51 10.35 10.74
N PRO A 215 6.13 9.24 11.43
CA PRO A 215 4.82 9.14 12.03
C PRO A 215 4.67 10.22 13.11
N ASN A 216 3.57 10.95 13.07
CA ASN A 216 3.33 12.11 13.93
C ASN A 216 2.10 11.92 14.80
N SER A 217 0.98 11.49 14.21
CA SER A 217 -0.27 11.25 14.94
C SER A 217 -1.05 10.13 14.28
N SER A 218 -1.92 9.50 15.03
CA SER A 218 -2.77 8.41 14.56
C SER A 218 -4.15 8.50 15.22
N MET A 219 -5.14 8.05 14.46
CA MET A 219 -6.50 7.79 14.94
C MET A 219 -6.91 6.36 14.55
N ASP A 220 -8.12 5.96 14.90
CA ASP A 220 -8.61 4.59 14.69
C ASP A 220 -8.48 4.07 13.25
N ASN A 221 -8.53 4.95 12.27
CA ASN A 221 -8.54 4.57 10.85
C ASN A 221 -7.45 5.24 10.00
N TRP A 222 -6.57 6.03 10.59
CA TRP A 222 -5.49 6.65 9.83
C TRP A 222 -4.25 6.97 10.68
N VAL A 223 -3.14 7.06 10.02
CA VAL A 223 -1.87 7.55 10.58
C VAL A 223 -1.32 8.66 9.69
N LEU A 224 -0.90 9.75 10.32
CA LEU A 224 -0.28 10.92 9.70
C LEU A 224 1.23 10.79 9.77
N PHE A 225 1.86 10.95 8.62
CA PHE A 225 3.30 11.11 8.48
C PHE A 225 3.63 12.54 8.07
N SER A 226 4.54 13.17 8.80
CA SER A 226 4.96 14.55 8.52
C SER A 226 6.43 14.77 8.82
N GLY A 227 7.01 15.86 8.32
CA GLY A 227 8.38 16.23 8.65
C GLY A 227 9.26 16.55 7.46
N ASP A 228 10.55 16.27 7.58
CA ASP A 228 11.55 16.62 6.59
C ASP A 228 11.70 15.53 5.52
N LEU A 229 11.79 15.95 4.26
CA LEU A 229 12.10 15.09 3.14
C LEU A 229 13.54 14.55 3.16
N TYR A 230 14.45 15.26 3.85
CA TYR A 230 15.88 14.98 3.81
C TYR A 230 16.35 13.89 4.78
N GLU A 231 15.51 12.89 5.04
CA GLU A 231 15.91 11.59 5.56
C GLU A 231 16.73 10.81 4.50
N THR A 232 17.35 9.69 4.84
CA THR A 232 18.32 8.98 3.98
C THR A 232 17.85 8.77 2.55
N LEU A 233 16.71 8.14 2.32
CA LEU A 233 15.97 8.11 1.04
C LEU A 233 14.59 8.68 1.24
N GLY A 234 14.49 9.93 1.74
CA GLY A 234 13.23 10.56 2.05
C GLY A 234 12.33 10.71 0.83
N THR A 235 11.07 10.31 0.97
CA THR A 235 10.05 10.47 -0.06
C THR A 235 8.69 10.68 0.57
N TYR A 236 7.83 11.43 -0.11
CA TYR A 236 6.42 11.53 0.25
C TYR A 236 5.51 11.49 -0.98
N GLY A 237 4.28 11.06 -0.76
CA GLY A 237 3.28 10.92 -1.81
C GLY A 237 2.65 12.24 -2.20
N LEU A 238 2.29 12.34 -3.46
CA LEU A 238 1.54 13.42 -4.08
C LEU A 238 0.29 12.84 -4.78
N PRO A 239 -0.59 13.68 -5.38
CA PRO A 239 -1.70 13.18 -6.20
C PRO A 239 -1.19 12.18 -7.24
N GLY A 240 -1.85 10.99 -7.31
CA GLY A 240 -1.43 9.88 -8.16
C GLY A 240 -0.78 8.73 -7.39
N ASP A 241 -0.32 8.95 -6.15
CA ASP A 241 0.16 7.89 -5.25
C ASP A 241 -0.97 7.29 -4.39
N SER A 242 -2.22 7.71 -4.57
CA SER A 242 -3.37 7.20 -3.82
C SER A 242 -3.44 5.68 -3.88
N GLY A 243 -3.59 5.03 -2.73
CA GLY A 243 -3.61 3.58 -2.59
C GLY A 243 -2.26 2.90 -2.48
N SER A 244 -1.15 3.64 -2.64
CA SER A 244 0.20 3.10 -2.52
C SER A 244 0.52 2.67 -1.09
N PRO A 245 1.36 1.61 -0.90
CA PRO A 245 1.59 1.01 0.40
C PRO A 245 2.48 1.84 1.32
N LEU A 246 2.14 1.77 2.61
CA LEU A 246 3.03 2.00 3.72
C LEU A 246 3.31 0.66 4.39
N LEU A 247 4.57 0.25 4.43
CA LEU A 247 5.01 -0.93 5.16
C LEU A 247 5.68 -0.51 6.46
N ALA A 248 5.39 -1.24 7.54
CA ALA A 248 6.05 -1.10 8.83
C ALA A 248 6.82 -2.37 9.16
N TYR A 249 8.00 -2.24 9.75
CA TYR A 249 8.67 -3.39 10.36
C TYR A 249 8.13 -3.61 11.76
N ASP A 250 7.47 -4.74 12.00
CA ASP A 250 7.02 -5.14 13.33
C ASP A 250 8.14 -5.88 14.05
N ALA A 251 8.80 -5.20 15.00
CA ALA A 251 9.93 -5.76 15.74
C ALA A 251 9.52 -6.93 16.64
N LYS A 252 8.26 -6.99 17.07
CA LYS A 252 7.73 -8.10 17.86
C LYS A 252 7.57 -9.37 17.01
N GLU A 253 7.07 -9.20 15.78
CA GLU A 253 6.86 -10.31 14.86
C GLU A 253 8.07 -10.55 13.94
N GLN A 254 9.08 -9.68 14.00
CA GLN A 254 10.31 -9.73 13.20
C GLN A 254 10.06 -9.82 11.70
N ARG A 255 9.05 -9.10 11.22
CA ARG A 255 8.66 -9.09 9.80
C ARG A 255 8.08 -7.74 9.36
N TRP A 256 8.09 -7.53 8.05
CA TRP A 256 7.36 -6.44 7.43
C TRP A 256 5.86 -6.75 7.38
N VAL A 257 5.06 -5.72 7.60
CA VAL A 257 3.60 -5.80 7.54
C VAL A 257 3.04 -4.61 6.78
N LEU A 258 1.91 -4.80 6.13
CA LEU A 258 1.18 -3.70 5.50
C LEU A 258 0.50 -2.87 6.59
N ALA A 259 0.98 -1.67 6.81
CA ALA A 259 0.46 -0.75 7.81
C ALA A 259 -0.76 0.04 7.31
N GLY A 260 -0.74 0.43 6.05
CA GLY A 260 -1.83 1.20 5.47
C GLY A 260 -1.60 1.53 4.00
N VAL A 261 -2.56 2.26 3.45
CA VAL A 261 -2.55 2.74 2.07
C VAL A 261 -2.68 4.26 2.04
N LEU A 262 -1.93 4.93 1.17
CA LEU A 262 -1.95 6.38 1.08
C LEU A 262 -3.32 6.88 0.62
N SER A 263 -4.02 7.58 1.49
CA SER A 263 -5.36 8.12 1.23
C SER A 263 -5.33 9.58 0.76
N THR A 264 -4.55 10.40 1.45
CA THR A 264 -4.51 11.82 1.13
C THR A 264 -3.20 12.46 1.61
N PHE A 265 -2.97 13.66 1.14
CA PHE A 265 -1.93 14.52 1.67
C PHE A 265 -2.57 15.83 2.15
N ASN A 266 -1.96 16.46 3.12
CA ASN A 266 -2.42 17.76 3.63
C ASN A 266 -1.28 18.77 3.58
N GLY A 267 -1.63 20.01 3.24
CA GLY A 267 -0.69 21.11 3.12
C GLY A 267 -0.23 21.40 1.69
N TYR A 268 0.06 22.68 1.43
CA TYR A 268 0.49 23.21 0.12
C TYR A 268 1.77 22.55 -0.40
N ASP A 269 2.55 21.98 0.51
CA ASP A 269 3.89 21.43 0.26
C ASP A 269 3.91 19.90 0.16
N GLY A 270 2.79 19.20 0.37
CA GLY A 270 2.75 17.74 0.41
C GLY A 270 3.45 17.10 1.60
N LYS A 271 3.91 17.88 2.59
CA LYS A 271 4.71 17.40 3.74
C LYS A 271 3.93 16.58 4.76
N ASN A 272 2.66 16.35 4.54
CA ASN A 272 1.80 15.56 5.40
C ASN A 272 1.11 14.49 4.56
N ASN A 273 1.48 13.24 4.76
CA ASN A 273 0.82 12.10 4.16
C ASN A 273 -0.07 11.39 5.17
N ILE A 274 -1.30 11.14 4.80
CA ILE A 274 -2.25 10.40 5.62
C ILE A 274 -2.49 9.05 4.96
N TYR A 275 -2.21 7.99 5.73
CA TYR A 275 -2.46 6.62 5.31
C TYR A 275 -3.69 6.08 6.04
N THR A 276 -4.62 5.52 5.29
CA THR A 276 -5.72 4.76 5.88
C THR A 276 -5.17 3.45 6.40
N ILE A 277 -5.35 3.21 7.70
CA ILE A 277 -5.01 1.94 8.34
C ILE A 277 -6.01 0.89 7.87
N ILE A 278 -5.52 -0.29 7.53
CA ILE A 278 -6.35 -1.38 7.04
C ILE A 278 -7.26 -1.87 8.15
N GLN A 279 -8.56 -1.82 7.89
CA GLN A 279 -9.58 -2.18 8.87
C GLN A 279 -9.94 -3.67 8.75
N PRO A 280 -9.95 -4.40 9.87
CA PRO A 280 -10.29 -5.83 9.88
C PRO A 280 -11.67 -6.12 9.32
N ASP A 281 -12.67 -5.34 9.74
CA ASP A 281 -14.06 -5.54 9.33
C ASP A 281 -14.26 -5.48 7.81
N SER A 282 -13.43 -4.68 7.12
CA SER A 282 -13.46 -4.61 5.65
C SER A 282 -12.94 -5.89 5.03
N ILE A 283 -11.86 -6.45 5.61
CA ILE A 283 -11.26 -7.68 5.15
C ILE A 283 -12.18 -8.87 5.41
N HIS A 284 -12.76 -8.97 6.60
CA HIS A 284 -13.72 -10.02 6.93
C HIS A 284 -14.92 -9.98 6.00
N ARG A 285 -15.52 -8.82 5.80
CA ARG A 285 -16.65 -8.68 4.88
C ARG A 285 -16.30 -9.02 3.44
N ALA A 286 -15.11 -8.65 2.97
CA ALA A 286 -14.66 -9.04 1.65
C ALA A 286 -14.60 -10.56 1.50
N PHE A 287 -14.06 -11.26 2.50
CA PHE A 287 -13.98 -12.71 2.48
C PHE A 287 -15.34 -13.40 2.62
N GLU A 288 -16.23 -12.88 3.44
CA GLU A 288 -17.58 -13.41 3.63
C GLU A 288 -18.48 -13.22 2.40
N ASN A 289 -18.37 -12.08 1.73
CA ASN A 289 -19.19 -11.77 0.57
C ASN A 289 -18.75 -12.49 -0.70
N ASP A 290 -17.49 -12.90 -0.77
CA ASP A 290 -16.88 -13.51 -1.94
C ASP A 290 -16.95 -15.05 -1.91
N GLU A 291 -18.09 -15.59 -1.48
CA GLU A 291 -18.34 -17.02 -1.59
C GLU A 291 -18.53 -17.40 -3.07
N MET A 292 -17.69 -18.31 -3.55
CA MET A 292 -17.80 -18.87 -4.89
C MET A 292 -18.38 -20.28 -4.83
N THR A 293 -19.44 -20.51 -5.58
CA THR A 293 -20.01 -21.83 -5.77
C THR A 293 -19.66 -22.37 -7.14
N VAL A 294 -19.03 -23.52 -7.22
CA VAL A 294 -18.72 -24.22 -8.47
C VAL A 294 -19.29 -25.62 -8.45
N SER A 295 -19.76 -26.08 -9.59
CA SER A 295 -20.21 -27.45 -9.77
C SER A 295 -19.20 -28.22 -10.60
N LEU A 296 -18.64 -29.28 -10.03
CA LEU A 296 -17.69 -30.18 -10.66
C LEU A 296 -18.25 -31.60 -10.61
N ASN A 297 -18.34 -32.26 -11.76
CA ASN A 297 -18.79 -33.67 -11.85
C ASN A 297 -20.12 -33.96 -11.10
N GLY A 298 -21.06 -33.02 -11.15
CA GLY A 298 -22.36 -33.15 -10.49
C GLY A 298 -22.36 -32.85 -8.98
N SER A 299 -21.21 -32.53 -8.39
CA SER A 299 -21.11 -32.07 -7.00
C SER A 299 -20.98 -30.56 -6.97
N THR A 300 -21.60 -29.93 -5.97
CA THR A 300 -21.51 -28.48 -5.74
C THR A 300 -20.47 -28.21 -4.68
N TYR A 301 -19.55 -27.28 -4.97
CA TYR A 301 -18.50 -26.86 -4.08
C TYR A 301 -18.61 -25.36 -3.83
N SER A 302 -18.46 -24.92 -2.60
CA SER A 302 -18.39 -23.52 -2.24
C SER A 302 -16.98 -23.17 -1.74
N TRP A 303 -16.51 -21.98 -2.10
CA TRP A 303 -15.23 -21.44 -1.70
C TRP A 303 -15.44 -20.40 -0.61
N GLN A 304 -14.70 -20.55 0.48
CA GLN A 304 -14.61 -19.52 1.51
C GLN A 304 -13.16 -19.17 1.74
N ASN A 305 -12.82 -17.89 1.66
CA ASN A 305 -11.50 -17.42 2.03
C ASN A 305 -11.38 -17.38 3.55
N GLN A 306 -10.50 -18.20 4.08
CA GLN A 306 -10.23 -18.33 5.52
C GLN A 306 -9.00 -17.50 5.95
N GLY A 307 -9.01 -16.20 5.64
CA GLY A 307 -7.87 -15.36 5.96
C GLY A 307 -6.70 -15.49 5.00
N VAL A 308 -5.55 -14.96 5.39
CA VAL A 308 -4.36 -14.88 4.52
C VAL A 308 -3.78 -16.27 4.27
N GLY A 309 -3.71 -16.67 3.01
CA GLY A 309 -3.00 -17.85 2.56
C GLY A 309 -3.78 -19.16 2.61
N LYS A 310 -5.08 -19.13 2.93
CA LYS A 310 -5.91 -20.34 2.96
C LYS A 310 -7.26 -20.12 2.29
N SER A 311 -7.69 -21.13 1.53
CA SER A 311 -9.05 -21.23 1.03
C SER A 311 -9.60 -22.61 1.37
N ILE A 312 -10.88 -22.69 1.69
CA ILE A 312 -11.57 -23.94 1.90
C ILE A 312 -12.48 -24.19 0.71
N LEU A 313 -12.31 -25.34 0.08
CA LEU A 313 -13.27 -25.89 -0.86
C LEU A 313 -14.22 -26.79 -0.08
N GLN A 314 -15.48 -26.43 -0.07
CA GLN A 314 -16.52 -27.21 0.58
C GLN A 314 -17.40 -27.88 -0.48
N SER A 315 -17.54 -29.20 -0.39
CA SER A 315 -18.59 -29.92 -1.09
C SER A 315 -19.82 -29.99 -0.20
N SER A 316 -20.97 -30.31 -0.77
CA SER A 316 -22.20 -30.57 -0.01
C SER A 316 -22.05 -31.63 1.10
N ASN A 317 -20.97 -32.43 1.04
CA ASN A 317 -20.73 -33.55 1.96
C ASN A 317 -19.37 -33.51 2.67
N GLN A 318 -18.42 -32.66 2.22
CA GLN A 318 -17.07 -32.66 2.77
C GLN A 318 -16.38 -31.30 2.54
N ALA A 319 -15.71 -30.80 3.57
CA ALA A 319 -14.81 -29.64 3.44
C ALA A 319 -13.38 -30.15 3.21
N VAL A 320 -12.70 -29.53 2.24
CA VAL A 320 -11.30 -29.81 1.94
C VAL A 320 -10.53 -28.49 2.01
N GLU A 321 -9.50 -28.45 2.84
CA GLU A 321 -8.57 -27.33 2.90
C GLU A 321 -7.58 -27.45 1.74
N ILE A 322 -7.55 -26.45 0.86
CA ILE A 322 -6.66 -26.40 -0.30
C ILE A 322 -5.70 -25.20 -0.12
N PRO A 323 -4.40 -25.40 -0.29
CA PRO A 323 -3.48 -24.27 -0.38
C PRO A 323 -3.93 -23.31 -1.47
N VAL A 324 -3.89 -22.01 -1.20
CA VAL A 324 -4.39 -20.98 -2.13
C VAL A 324 -3.73 -21.08 -3.53
N THR A 325 -2.48 -21.50 -3.58
CA THR A 325 -1.75 -21.77 -4.82
C THR A 325 -2.35 -22.86 -5.71
N ASN A 326 -3.14 -23.76 -5.14
CA ASN A 326 -3.74 -24.89 -5.87
C ASN A 326 -5.19 -24.62 -6.31
N VAL A 327 -5.76 -23.50 -5.93
CA VAL A 327 -7.17 -23.18 -6.24
C VAL A 327 -7.41 -23.11 -7.75
N ASN A 328 -6.44 -22.58 -8.52
CA ASN A 328 -6.54 -22.52 -9.97
C ASN A 328 -6.43 -23.89 -10.66
N VAL A 329 -5.83 -24.88 -10.00
CA VAL A 329 -5.68 -26.24 -10.55
C VAL A 329 -7.00 -27.00 -10.41
N ALA A 330 -7.70 -26.85 -9.30
CA ALA A 330 -8.97 -27.51 -9.04
C ALA A 330 -10.12 -27.02 -9.93
N SER A 331 -9.98 -25.85 -10.56
CA SER A 331 -11.00 -25.27 -11.48
C SER A 331 -10.76 -25.65 -12.96
N LYS A 332 -9.76 -26.47 -13.29
CA LYS A 332 -9.42 -26.84 -14.68
C LYS A 332 -9.82 -28.27 -15.07
N ASP A 333 -10.24 -29.07 -14.10
CA ASP A 333 -10.76 -30.41 -14.31
C ASP A 333 -12.29 -30.39 -14.24
#